data_9795231cc6c4e6b6efca977930bb611a
#
_entry.id   9795231cc6c4e6b6efca977930bb611a
#
_cell.length_a   1.000
_cell.length_b   1.000
_cell.length_c   1.000
_cell.angle_alpha   90.00
_cell.angle_beta   90.00
_cell.angle_gamma   90.00
#
_symmetry.space_group_name_H-M   'P 1'
#
loop_
_entity.id
_entity.type
_entity.pdbx_description
1 polymer ?
#
loop_
_entity_poly.entity_id
_entity_poly.type
_entity_poly.pdbx_seq_one_letter_code
_entity_poly.pdbx_strand_id
1 'polypeptide(L)'
;MFPKWRKLKLISAKLPLVVSMGNYAASGGYYMACAGDTILAEKNTITGSIGVFGLMFNVSKLNNKIGVRFEKVKTNQMSDFPSFDRALSDKERNRIYKGINSVYLTFKRRVETGRSMSKLKVEQLAQGRVWTGKQALQLGLVDQIGGLEKAISIAAN
;
A
#
# COMPACT_ATOMS: atom_id res chain seq x y z
N MET A 1 -6.96 -6.31 -0.97
CA MET A 1 -6.86 -4.85 -1.12
C MET A 1 -7.68 -4.34 -2.31
N PHE A 2 -7.52 -4.83 -3.53
CA PHE A 2 -8.27 -4.41 -4.74
C PHE A 2 -9.81 -4.46 -4.62
N PRO A 3 -10.45 -5.52 -4.06
CA PRO A 3 -11.90 -5.56 -3.94
C PRO A 3 -12.48 -4.47 -3.05
N LYS A 4 -11.79 -4.14 -1.94
CA LYS A 4 -12.24 -3.11 -1.00
C LYS A 4 -12.23 -1.71 -1.64
N TRP A 5 -11.15 -1.33 -2.31
CA TRP A 5 -11.06 -0.06 -3.02
C TRP A 5 -12.16 0.09 -4.08
N ARG A 6 -12.42 -0.98 -4.86
CA ARG A 6 -13.50 -0.99 -5.84
C ARG A 6 -14.87 -0.74 -5.20
N LYS A 7 -15.15 -1.40 -4.07
CA LYS A 7 -16.40 -1.18 -3.33
C LYS A 7 -16.54 0.26 -2.85
N LEU A 8 -15.48 0.85 -2.31
CA LEU A 8 -15.47 2.27 -1.89
C LEU A 8 -15.79 3.20 -3.07
N LYS A 9 -15.18 3.00 -4.24
CA LYS A 9 -15.50 3.79 -5.44
C LYS A 9 -16.93 3.59 -5.95
N LEU A 10 -17.51 2.40 -5.79
CA LEU A 10 -18.92 2.17 -6.12
C LEU A 10 -19.88 2.88 -5.14
N ILE A 11 -19.48 3.01 -3.89
CA ILE A 11 -20.23 3.78 -2.87
C ILE A 11 -20.09 5.28 -3.16
N SER A 12 -18.86 5.78 -3.36
CA SER A 12 -18.56 7.17 -3.68
C SER A 12 -19.29 7.67 -4.95
N ALA A 13 -19.62 6.78 -5.88
CA ALA A 13 -20.41 7.13 -7.06
C ALA A 13 -21.91 7.39 -6.75
N LYS A 14 -22.38 7.03 -5.55
CA LYS A 14 -23.79 7.14 -5.15
C LYS A 14 -24.01 8.05 -3.94
N LEU A 15 -23.03 8.11 -3.05
CA LEU A 15 -23.08 8.83 -1.78
C LEU A 15 -21.74 9.49 -1.51
N PRO A 16 -21.69 10.68 -0.89
CA PRO A 16 -20.46 11.30 -0.45
C PRO A 16 -19.67 10.36 0.46
N LEU A 17 -18.41 10.09 0.11
CA LEU A 17 -17.53 9.24 0.89
C LEU A 17 -16.50 10.10 1.62
N VAL A 18 -16.72 10.33 2.89
CA VAL A 18 -15.82 11.06 3.78
C VAL A 18 -14.94 10.08 4.53
N VAL A 19 -13.62 10.28 4.50
CA VAL A 19 -12.64 9.44 5.20
C VAL A 19 -12.06 10.21 6.37
N SER A 20 -12.18 9.67 7.57
CA SER A 20 -11.50 10.16 8.78
C SER A 20 -10.33 9.21 9.11
N MET A 21 -9.11 9.72 9.05
CA MET A 21 -7.93 8.97 9.44
C MET A 21 -7.72 9.06 10.94
N GLY A 22 -7.45 7.92 11.60
CA GLY A 22 -6.97 7.89 12.98
C GLY A 22 -5.46 8.16 13.06
N ASN A 23 -4.78 7.56 14.03
CA ASN A 23 -3.34 7.77 14.23
C ASN A 23 -2.49 7.31 13.04
N TYR A 24 -2.93 6.24 12.37
CA TYR A 24 -2.21 5.64 11.24
C TYR A 24 -3.17 5.32 10.09
N ALA A 25 -2.90 5.86 8.92
CA ALA A 25 -3.56 5.52 7.67
C ALA A 25 -2.56 5.53 6.51
N ALA A 26 -1.52 4.71 6.63
CA ALA A 26 -0.40 4.62 5.70
C ALA A 26 -0.47 3.35 4.83
N SER A 27 0.27 3.32 3.72
CA SER A 27 0.36 2.17 2.81
C SER A 27 -1.03 1.67 2.40
N GLY A 28 -1.42 0.45 2.78
CA GLY A 28 -2.75 -0.10 2.52
C GLY A 28 -3.91 0.73 3.07
N GLY A 29 -3.70 1.45 4.18
CA GLY A 29 -4.66 2.40 4.73
C GLY A 29 -4.87 3.58 3.80
N TYR A 30 -3.78 4.20 3.32
CA TYR A 30 -3.86 5.28 2.35
C TYR A 30 -4.39 4.82 0.99
N TYR A 31 -4.05 3.62 0.56
CA TYR A 31 -4.62 3.01 -0.65
C TYR A 31 -6.15 2.96 -0.62
N MET A 32 -6.75 2.70 0.54
CA MET A 32 -8.20 2.73 0.70
C MET A 32 -8.71 4.16 0.83
N ALA A 33 -8.03 4.98 1.63
CA ALA A 33 -8.42 6.36 1.91
C ALA A 33 -8.48 7.22 0.64
N CYS A 34 -7.57 7.03 -0.31
CA CYS A 34 -7.56 7.78 -1.58
C CYS A 34 -8.77 7.47 -2.50
N ALA A 35 -9.68 6.59 -2.11
CA ALA A 35 -10.97 6.40 -2.78
C ALA A 35 -12.03 7.40 -2.31
N GLY A 36 -11.83 8.06 -1.17
CA GLY A 36 -12.75 9.02 -0.60
C GLY A 36 -12.81 10.34 -1.39
N ASP A 37 -13.96 10.99 -1.30
CA ASP A 37 -14.20 12.30 -1.91
C ASP A 37 -13.62 13.41 -1.04
N THR A 38 -13.68 13.24 0.29
CA THR A 38 -13.04 14.13 1.27
C THR A 38 -12.26 13.30 2.28
N ILE A 39 -10.99 13.65 2.51
CA ILE A 39 -10.10 12.94 3.40
C ILE A 39 -9.64 13.88 4.53
N LEU A 40 -9.90 13.48 5.76
CA LEU A 40 -9.48 14.18 6.97
C LEU A 40 -8.39 13.39 7.71
N ALA A 41 -7.45 14.11 8.28
CA ALA A 41 -6.42 13.55 9.17
C ALA A 41 -6.16 14.52 10.33
N GLU A 42 -5.74 14.00 11.48
CA GLU A 42 -5.17 14.82 12.53
C GLU A 42 -3.75 15.29 12.15
N LYS A 43 -3.27 16.38 12.75
CA LYS A 43 -1.94 16.96 12.42
C LYS A 43 -0.81 15.93 12.48
N ASN A 44 -0.87 15.02 13.46
CA ASN A 44 0.16 14.02 13.75
C ASN A 44 -0.17 12.63 13.15
N THR A 45 -1.29 12.47 12.45
CA THR A 45 -1.60 11.23 11.73
C THR A 45 -0.44 10.82 10.84
N ILE A 46 -0.04 9.58 10.92
CA ILE A 46 0.98 9.01 10.03
C ILE A 46 0.28 8.45 8.80
N THR A 47 0.62 8.99 7.61
CA THR A 47 -0.03 8.63 6.35
C THR A 47 0.95 8.55 5.19
N GLY A 48 0.45 8.44 3.96
CA GLY A 48 1.30 8.24 2.79
C GLY A 48 1.81 6.81 2.71
N SER A 49 3.13 6.62 2.79
CA SER A 49 3.79 5.33 2.58
C SER A 49 3.31 4.65 1.28
N ILE A 50 3.22 5.47 0.20
CA ILE A 50 2.80 5.02 -1.12
C ILE A 50 3.96 4.24 -1.72
N GLY A 51 4.00 2.96 -1.41
CA GLY A 51 5.09 2.08 -1.78
C GLY A 51 4.74 0.62 -1.56
N VAL A 52 5.61 -0.25 -2.03
CA VAL A 52 5.51 -1.70 -1.86
C VAL A 52 6.90 -2.25 -1.58
N PHE A 53 7.03 -3.05 -0.56
CA PHE A 53 8.24 -3.81 -0.31
C PHE A 53 7.89 -5.27 -0.01
N GLY A 54 8.84 -6.15 -0.21
CA GLY A 54 8.75 -7.55 0.18
C GLY A 54 10.01 -7.95 0.93
N LEU A 55 9.86 -8.68 2.04
CA LEU A 55 10.95 -9.25 2.79
C LEU A 55 10.94 -10.76 2.60
N MET A 56 12.06 -11.30 2.16
CA MET A 56 12.23 -12.76 2.03
C MET A 56 13.46 -13.20 2.79
N PHE A 57 13.26 -14.19 3.65
CA PHE A 57 14.33 -14.78 4.43
C PHE A 57 14.95 -15.98 3.67
N ASN A 58 16.26 -16.16 3.82
CA ASN A 58 16.95 -17.37 3.38
C ASN A 58 17.64 -17.97 4.60
N VAL A 59 17.17 -19.11 5.05
CA VAL A 59 17.67 -19.79 6.23
C VAL A 59 18.60 -20.98 5.89
N SER A 60 19.05 -21.11 4.64
CA SER A 60 19.88 -22.24 4.21
C SER A 60 21.18 -22.39 5.03
N LYS A 61 21.84 -21.26 5.34
CA LYS A 61 23.06 -21.28 6.17
C LYS A 61 22.77 -21.72 7.60
N LEU A 62 21.63 -21.34 8.19
CA LEU A 62 21.22 -21.77 9.50
C LEU A 62 20.94 -23.28 9.51
N ASN A 63 20.17 -23.75 8.52
CA ASN A 63 19.85 -25.17 8.37
C ASN A 63 21.11 -26.04 8.28
N ASN A 64 22.08 -25.64 7.48
CA ASN A 64 23.37 -26.34 7.37
C ASN A 64 24.11 -26.36 8.71
N LYS A 65 24.08 -25.25 9.47
CA LYS A 65 24.77 -25.16 10.77
C LYS A 65 24.19 -26.08 11.83
N ILE A 66 22.85 -26.29 11.81
CA ILE A 66 22.15 -27.15 12.76
C ILE A 66 21.91 -28.57 12.23
N GLY A 67 22.47 -28.91 11.06
CA GLY A 67 22.39 -30.26 10.48
C GLY A 67 21.05 -30.61 9.85
N VAL A 68 20.15 -29.63 9.63
CA VAL A 68 18.85 -29.84 8.97
C VAL A 68 19.03 -29.84 7.46
N ARG A 69 18.55 -30.89 6.80
CA ARG A 69 18.52 -31.03 5.34
C ARG A 69 17.10 -31.10 4.83
N PHE A 70 16.84 -30.47 3.70
CA PHE A 70 15.56 -30.52 3.00
C PHE A 70 15.71 -31.28 1.69
N GLU A 71 14.93 -32.32 1.54
CA GLU A 71 14.78 -33.01 0.27
C GLU A 71 13.47 -32.59 -0.37
N LYS A 72 13.47 -32.42 -1.70
CA LYS A 72 12.33 -31.90 -2.44
C LYS A 72 12.03 -32.76 -3.66
N VAL A 73 10.79 -33.15 -3.78
CA VAL A 73 10.23 -33.71 -5.00
C VAL A 73 9.39 -32.65 -5.67
N LYS A 74 9.69 -32.30 -6.90
CA LYS A 74 9.05 -31.21 -7.64
C LYS A 74 8.40 -31.71 -8.91
N THR A 75 7.21 -31.20 -9.20
CA THR A 75 6.52 -31.43 -10.48
C THR A 75 6.96 -30.47 -11.59
N ASN A 76 7.52 -29.30 -11.21
CA ASN A 76 8.12 -28.33 -12.12
C ASN A 76 9.16 -27.46 -11.39
N GLN A 77 9.88 -26.62 -12.15
CA GLN A 77 10.99 -25.80 -11.63
C GLN A 77 10.58 -24.79 -10.54
N MET A 78 9.32 -24.37 -10.50
CA MET A 78 8.83 -23.33 -9.58
C MET A 78 7.78 -23.84 -8.59
N SER A 79 7.58 -25.15 -8.47
CA SER A 79 6.55 -25.70 -7.59
C SER A 79 6.82 -25.53 -6.08
N ASP A 80 8.09 -25.26 -5.71
CA ASP A 80 8.49 -24.93 -4.34
C ASP A 80 8.64 -23.42 -4.07
N PHE A 81 8.18 -22.58 -5.00
CA PHE A 81 8.21 -21.13 -4.81
C PHE A 81 6.98 -20.64 -4.00
N PRO A 82 7.17 -19.77 -3.00
CA PRO A 82 8.44 -19.28 -2.44
C PRO A 82 9.11 -20.29 -1.52
N SER A 83 10.45 -20.38 -1.56
CA SER A 83 11.23 -21.24 -0.68
C SER A 83 12.16 -20.41 0.21
N PHE A 84 12.27 -20.79 1.50
CA PHE A 84 13.12 -20.12 2.49
C PHE A 84 14.43 -20.89 2.77
N ASP A 85 14.54 -22.11 2.33
CA ASP A 85 15.66 -23.03 2.59
C ASP A 85 16.74 -22.99 1.50
N ARG A 86 16.56 -22.13 0.49
CA ARG A 86 17.53 -21.89 -0.58
C ARG A 86 17.47 -20.46 -1.09
N ALA A 87 18.49 -20.04 -1.80
CA ALA A 87 18.47 -18.79 -2.54
C ALA A 87 17.42 -18.82 -3.66
N LEU A 88 16.84 -17.65 -3.94
CA LEU A 88 15.95 -17.49 -5.08
C LEU A 88 16.73 -17.59 -6.38
N SER A 89 16.19 -18.28 -7.35
CA SER A 89 16.65 -18.24 -8.73
C SER A 89 16.33 -16.87 -9.37
N ASP A 90 17.00 -16.54 -10.47
CA ASP A 90 16.75 -15.29 -11.19
C ASP A 90 15.31 -15.22 -11.74
N LYS A 91 14.76 -16.34 -12.18
CA LYS A 91 13.34 -16.42 -12.61
C LYS A 91 12.38 -16.07 -11.48
N GLU A 92 12.62 -16.60 -10.27
CA GLU A 92 11.81 -16.32 -9.08
C GLU A 92 11.97 -14.87 -8.65
N ARG A 93 13.19 -14.36 -8.62
CA ARG A 93 13.49 -12.96 -8.33
C ARG A 93 12.75 -12.02 -9.29
N ASN A 94 12.86 -12.26 -10.59
CA ASN A 94 12.17 -11.47 -11.60
C ASN A 94 10.64 -11.54 -11.46
N ARG A 95 10.09 -12.69 -11.07
CA ARG A 95 8.64 -12.83 -10.81
C ARG A 95 8.19 -11.97 -9.62
N ILE A 96 8.98 -11.95 -8.55
CA ILE A 96 8.73 -11.09 -7.37
C ILE A 96 8.78 -9.62 -7.79
N TYR A 97 9.83 -9.18 -8.49
CA TYR A 97 9.96 -7.80 -8.95
C TYR A 97 8.78 -7.36 -9.83
N LYS A 98 8.38 -8.19 -10.78
CA LYS A 98 7.20 -7.91 -11.62
C LYS A 98 5.93 -7.77 -10.78
N GLY A 99 5.74 -8.64 -9.78
CA GLY A 99 4.61 -8.59 -8.85
C GLY A 99 4.59 -7.29 -8.03
N ILE A 100 5.71 -6.96 -7.39
CA ILE A 100 5.88 -5.72 -6.59
C ILE A 100 5.63 -4.48 -7.46
N ASN A 101 6.25 -4.43 -8.64
CA ASN A 101 6.10 -3.30 -9.56
C ASN A 101 4.64 -3.12 -10.03
N SER A 102 3.96 -4.22 -10.34
CA SER A 102 2.54 -4.19 -10.74
C SER A 102 1.64 -3.61 -9.64
N VAL A 103 1.87 -4.02 -8.38
CA VAL A 103 1.13 -3.49 -7.22
C VAL A 103 1.46 -2.01 -7.00
N TYR A 104 2.73 -1.62 -7.10
CA TYR A 104 3.17 -0.24 -6.94
C TYR A 104 2.57 0.70 -8.01
N LEU A 105 2.62 0.30 -9.28
CA LEU A 105 2.00 1.05 -10.37
C LEU A 105 0.48 1.20 -10.17
N THR A 106 -0.18 0.15 -9.70
CA THR A 106 -1.60 0.21 -9.41
C THR A 106 -1.90 1.16 -8.26
N PHE A 107 -1.08 1.15 -7.20
CA PHE A 107 -1.25 2.08 -6.08
C PHE A 107 -1.11 3.53 -6.56
N LYS A 108 -0.04 3.85 -7.30
CA LYS A 108 0.14 5.21 -7.84
C LYS A 108 -1.05 5.67 -8.68
N ARG A 109 -1.54 4.83 -9.60
CA ARG A 109 -2.74 5.14 -10.40
C ARG A 109 -3.98 5.42 -9.55
N ARG A 110 -4.15 4.72 -8.41
CA ARG A 110 -5.26 4.98 -7.49
C ARG A 110 -5.14 6.35 -6.83
N VAL A 111 -3.92 6.73 -6.45
CA VAL A 111 -3.64 8.07 -5.90
C VAL A 111 -3.80 9.14 -6.98
N GLU A 112 -3.28 8.94 -8.19
CA GLU A 112 -3.47 9.83 -9.34
C GLU A 112 -4.96 10.14 -9.56
N THR A 113 -5.78 9.09 -9.62
CA THR A 113 -7.23 9.22 -9.83
C THR A 113 -7.94 9.80 -8.61
N GLY A 114 -7.64 9.31 -7.40
CA GLY A 114 -8.36 9.70 -6.18
C GLY A 114 -8.00 11.09 -5.69
N ARG A 115 -6.83 11.61 -6.07
CA ARG A 115 -6.36 12.94 -5.67
C ARG A 115 -6.24 13.92 -6.84
N SER A 116 -6.69 13.53 -8.03
CA SER A 116 -6.58 14.34 -9.25
C SER A 116 -5.16 14.90 -9.47
N MET A 117 -4.15 14.06 -9.22
CA MET A 117 -2.73 14.42 -9.29
C MET A 117 -2.10 13.89 -10.57
N SER A 118 -1.13 14.64 -11.10
CA SER A 118 -0.30 14.16 -12.20
C SER A 118 0.60 12.99 -11.74
N LYS A 119 0.92 12.10 -12.67
CA LYS A 119 1.82 10.96 -12.43
C LYS A 119 3.17 11.41 -11.85
N LEU A 120 3.71 12.53 -12.34
CA LEU A 120 4.98 13.09 -11.86
C LEU A 120 4.88 13.50 -10.38
N LYS A 121 3.81 14.21 -10.01
CA LYS A 121 3.58 14.62 -8.62
C LYS A 121 3.42 13.42 -7.70
N VAL A 122 2.64 12.43 -8.10
CA VAL A 122 2.48 11.19 -7.31
C VAL A 122 3.81 10.47 -7.13
N GLU A 123 4.65 10.39 -8.17
CA GLU A 123 5.99 9.76 -8.06
C GLU A 123 6.87 10.48 -7.04
N GLN A 124 6.85 11.82 -7.01
CA GLN A 124 7.60 12.62 -6.03
C GLN A 124 7.13 12.40 -4.59
N LEU A 125 5.85 12.11 -4.37
CA LEU A 125 5.26 11.89 -3.05
C LEU A 125 5.30 10.43 -2.61
N ALA A 126 5.49 9.51 -3.56
CA ALA A 126 5.49 8.06 -3.35
C ALA A 126 6.86 7.52 -2.87
N GLN A 127 7.32 6.40 -3.41
CA GLN A 127 8.58 5.74 -3.07
C GLN A 127 8.65 5.31 -1.59
N GLY A 128 7.49 5.02 -0.99
CA GLY A 128 7.39 4.62 0.40
C GLY A 128 7.56 5.76 1.42
N ARG A 129 7.63 7.01 0.98
CA ARG A 129 7.74 8.16 1.90
C ARG A 129 6.52 8.24 2.80
N VAL A 130 6.79 8.55 4.07
CA VAL A 130 5.79 8.71 5.13
C VAL A 130 5.64 10.20 5.43
N TRP A 131 4.40 10.62 5.62
CA TRP A 131 4.04 12.00 5.88
C TRP A 131 3.20 12.12 7.15
N THR A 132 3.35 13.22 7.88
CA THR A 132 2.39 13.61 8.92
C THR A 132 1.13 14.17 8.26
N GLY A 133 -0.02 14.15 8.96
CA GLY A 133 -1.26 14.73 8.42
C GLY A 133 -1.09 16.21 8.04
N LYS A 134 -0.30 16.98 8.79
CA LYS A 134 0.03 18.37 8.45
C LYS A 134 0.77 18.47 7.10
N GLN A 135 1.78 17.64 6.89
CA GLN A 135 2.51 17.59 5.62
C GLN A 135 1.63 17.06 4.48
N ALA A 136 0.82 16.03 4.75
CA ALA A 136 -0.09 15.44 3.78
C ALA A 136 -1.12 16.45 3.26
N LEU A 137 -1.61 17.36 4.12
CA LEU A 137 -2.47 18.47 3.72
C LEU A 137 -1.75 19.41 2.74
N GLN A 138 -0.53 19.84 3.05
CA GLN A 138 0.26 20.73 2.18
C GLN A 138 0.58 20.09 0.83
N LEU A 139 0.75 18.77 0.82
CA LEU A 139 1.05 17.97 -0.38
C LEU A 139 -0.19 17.60 -1.19
N GLY A 140 -1.40 17.83 -0.66
CA GLY A 140 -2.67 17.50 -1.29
C GLY A 140 -3.08 16.03 -1.15
N LEU A 141 -2.41 15.29 -0.27
CA LEU A 141 -2.77 13.90 0.04
C LEU A 141 -3.99 13.80 0.99
N VAL A 142 -4.29 14.87 1.71
CA VAL A 142 -5.42 15.02 2.64
C VAL A 142 -6.07 16.37 2.34
N ASP A 143 -7.37 16.50 2.57
CA ASP A 143 -8.14 17.69 2.25
C ASP A 143 -8.26 18.65 3.43
N GLN A 144 -8.40 18.10 4.65
CA GLN A 144 -8.60 18.91 5.85
C GLN A 144 -7.93 18.28 7.07
N ILE A 145 -7.56 19.12 8.03
CA ILE A 145 -7.21 18.69 9.38
C ILE A 145 -8.49 18.58 10.20
N GLY A 146 -8.68 17.42 10.86
CA GLY A 146 -9.80 17.14 11.74
C GLY A 146 -10.01 15.66 11.99
N GLY A 147 -10.73 15.37 13.04
CA GLY A 147 -11.10 14.02 13.47
C GLY A 147 -12.46 13.54 12.97
N LEU A 148 -12.98 12.52 13.64
CA LEU A 148 -14.23 11.85 13.26
C LEU A 148 -15.45 12.78 13.34
N GLU A 149 -15.55 13.62 14.38
CA GLU A 149 -16.68 14.55 14.55
C GLU A 149 -16.82 15.50 13.35
N LYS A 150 -15.69 16.07 12.90
CA LYS A 150 -15.68 16.92 11.73
C LYS A 150 -16.03 16.16 10.46
N ALA A 151 -15.59 14.91 10.32
CA ALA A 151 -15.94 14.07 9.18
C ALA A 151 -17.44 13.77 9.13
N ILE A 152 -18.07 13.51 10.29
CA ILE A 152 -19.53 13.31 10.40
C ILE A 152 -20.27 14.58 9.98
N SER A 153 -19.85 15.75 10.47
CA SER A 153 -20.45 17.03 10.06
C SER A 153 -20.39 17.27 8.56
N ILE A 154 -19.27 16.92 7.91
CA ILE A 154 -19.11 17.06 6.46
C ILE A 154 -20.01 16.07 5.70
N ALA A 155 -20.16 14.86 6.23
CA ALA A 155 -20.98 13.83 5.58
C ALA A 155 -22.48 14.07 5.73
N ALA A 156 -22.91 14.89 6.71
CA ALA A 156 -24.31 15.22 7.00
C ALA A 156 -24.84 16.41 6.17
N ASN A 157 -23.94 17.17 5.53
CA ASN A 157 -24.26 18.30 4.66
C ASN A 157 -24.23 17.91 3.18
#